data_50ed4f6bc705a4b266db67ddb24e4191
#
_entry.id   50ed4f6bc705a4b266db67ddb24e4191
#
_cell.length_a   1.000
_cell.length_b   1.000
_cell.length_c   1.000
_cell.angle_alpha   90.00
_cell.angle_beta   90.00
_cell.angle_gamma   90.00
#
_symmetry.space_group_name_H-M   'P 1'
#
loop_
_entity.id
_entity.type
_entity.pdbx_description
1 polymer ?
#
loop_
_entity_poly.entity_id
_entity_poly.type
_entity_poly.pdbx_seq_one_letter_code
_entity_poly.pdbx_strand_id
1 'polypeptide(L)'
;VVFLDGDYSDYPEQLTEIIDPILNKNIDFVIGSRVKKFRETGSMTPQQVFGNWLATFLMKLFFKAQYSDLGPFRAIKYHKLLLLEMQDKTYGWTIEMQLKVLKEKLSYMEVPVKYRNRIGISKVSGTIKGTIFAGIKILGWIFKYSFK
;
A
#
# COMPACT_ATOMS: atom_id res chain seq x y z
N VAL A 1 14.02 2.64 -4.78
CA VAL A 1 13.81 2.50 -3.33
C VAL A 1 12.75 1.46 -3.09
N VAL A 2 12.97 0.59 -2.12
CA VAL A 2 11.99 -0.45 -1.72
C VAL A 2 11.62 -0.25 -0.25
N PHE A 3 10.35 -0.44 0.06
CA PHE A 3 9.80 -0.42 1.40
C PHE A 3 9.16 -1.77 1.72
N LEU A 4 9.36 -2.25 2.91
CA LEU A 4 8.70 -3.43 3.46
C LEU A 4 8.56 -3.26 4.99
N ASP A 5 7.59 -3.97 5.58
CA ASP A 5 7.42 -3.96 7.02
C ASP A 5 8.49 -4.83 7.71
N GLY A 6 9.09 -4.30 8.79
CA GLY A 6 10.12 -4.99 9.57
C GLY A 6 9.58 -5.98 10.60
N ASP A 7 8.33 -6.43 10.48
CA ASP A 7 7.63 -7.29 11.45
C ASP A 7 7.50 -8.75 11.00
N TYR A 8 8.31 -9.15 10.04
CA TYR A 8 8.35 -10.50 9.47
C TYR A 8 7.17 -10.86 8.55
N SER A 9 6.18 -10.00 8.34
CA SER A 9 5.01 -10.32 7.54
C SER A 9 5.27 -10.35 6.03
N ASP A 10 6.17 -9.51 5.55
CA ASP A 10 6.62 -9.53 4.15
C ASP A 10 7.72 -10.58 3.93
N TYR A 11 7.89 -11.01 2.68
CA TYR A 11 8.94 -11.93 2.23
C TYR A 11 10.01 -11.16 1.45
N PRO A 12 11.14 -10.77 2.07
CA PRO A 12 12.23 -10.07 1.38
C PRO A 12 12.78 -10.84 0.18
N GLU A 13 12.63 -12.17 0.17
CA GLU A 13 13.03 -13.06 -0.92
C GLU A 13 12.27 -12.75 -2.23
N GLN A 14 11.11 -12.11 -2.13
CA GLN A 14 10.32 -11.65 -3.29
C GLN A 14 10.70 -10.25 -3.77
N LEU A 15 11.85 -9.73 -3.34
CA LEU A 15 12.35 -8.41 -3.77
C LEU A 15 12.47 -8.33 -5.30
N THR A 16 12.91 -9.41 -5.93
CA THR A 16 13.12 -9.47 -7.38
C THR A 16 11.81 -9.23 -8.14
N GLU A 17 10.71 -9.88 -7.70
CA GLU A 17 9.39 -9.72 -8.31
C GLU A 17 8.88 -8.27 -8.24
N ILE A 18 9.23 -7.56 -7.15
CA ILE A 18 8.82 -6.17 -6.94
C ILE A 18 9.65 -5.19 -7.78
N ILE A 19 10.96 -5.45 -7.97
CA ILE A 19 11.83 -4.52 -8.71
C ILE A 19 11.88 -4.79 -10.21
N ASP A 20 11.65 -6.02 -10.66
CA ASP A 20 11.69 -6.39 -12.06
C ASP A 20 10.82 -5.52 -12.99
N PRO A 21 9.57 -5.16 -12.64
CA PRO A 21 8.78 -4.27 -13.50
C PRO A 21 9.41 -2.87 -13.65
N ILE A 22 10.10 -2.40 -12.62
CA ILE A 22 10.80 -1.09 -12.68
C ILE A 22 11.99 -1.18 -13.63
N LEU A 23 12.78 -2.26 -13.54
CA LEU A 23 14.00 -2.44 -14.32
C LEU A 23 13.72 -2.81 -15.78
N ASN A 24 12.77 -3.74 -15.99
CA ASN A 24 12.57 -4.38 -17.29
C ASN A 24 11.38 -3.83 -18.09
N LYS A 25 10.39 -3.19 -17.42
CA LYS A 25 9.18 -2.64 -18.05
C LYS A 25 9.05 -1.13 -17.90
N ASN A 26 10.06 -0.49 -17.35
CA ASN A 26 10.11 0.96 -17.09
C ASN A 26 8.94 1.51 -16.25
N ILE A 27 8.33 0.65 -15.41
CA ILE A 27 7.28 1.07 -14.46
C ILE A 27 7.89 1.99 -13.39
N ASP A 28 7.14 3.01 -12.96
CA ASP A 28 7.63 3.98 -11.97
C ASP A 28 7.40 3.51 -10.53
N PHE A 29 6.29 2.80 -10.28
CA PHE A 29 5.86 2.37 -8.96
C PHE A 29 5.26 0.94 -8.99
N VAL A 30 5.70 0.08 -8.08
CA VAL A 30 5.21 -1.30 -7.96
C VAL A 30 4.77 -1.58 -6.53
N ILE A 31 3.63 -2.26 -6.38
CA ILE A 31 3.06 -2.67 -5.09
C ILE A 31 2.97 -4.19 -5.04
N GLY A 32 3.43 -4.79 -3.95
CA GLY A 32 3.14 -6.17 -3.60
C GLY A 32 1.70 -6.30 -3.11
N SER A 33 0.85 -6.97 -3.90
CA SER A 33 -0.55 -7.20 -3.57
C SER A 33 -0.71 -8.49 -2.77
N ARG A 34 -1.24 -8.38 -1.55
CA ARG A 34 -1.47 -9.49 -0.61
C ARG A 34 -2.76 -10.24 -0.95
N VAL A 35 -2.80 -10.81 -2.15
CA VAL A 35 -3.97 -11.55 -2.61
C VAL A 35 -4.28 -12.76 -1.72
N LYS A 36 -5.56 -13.07 -1.52
CA LYS A 36 -6.02 -14.14 -0.61
C LYS A 36 -5.33 -15.49 -0.86
N LYS A 37 -5.03 -15.79 -2.12
CA LYS A 37 -4.39 -17.05 -2.52
C LYS A 37 -2.98 -17.26 -1.95
N PHE A 38 -2.23 -16.17 -1.74
CA PHE A 38 -0.81 -16.21 -1.37
C PHE A 38 -0.53 -15.72 0.06
N ARG A 39 -1.56 -15.31 0.79
CA ARG A 39 -1.40 -14.91 2.18
C ARG A 39 -1.80 -16.02 3.14
N GLU A 40 -1.10 -16.13 4.25
CA GLU A 40 -1.43 -17.04 5.33
C GLU A 40 -2.78 -16.69 5.97
N THR A 41 -3.50 -17.71 6.41
CA THR A 41 -4.75 -17.54 7.16
C THR A 41 -4.47 -16.77 8.45
N GLY A 42 -5.25 -15.69 8.71
CA GLY A 42 -5.08 -14.86 9.90
C GLY A 42 -4.02 -13.76 9.78
N SER A 43 -3.23 -13.71 8.69
CA SER A 43 -2.20 -12.68 8.50
C SER A 43 -2.74 -11.25 8.35
N MET A 44 -4.01 -11.13 7.97
CA MET A 44 -4.76 -9.86 7.99
C MET A 44 -6.02 -10.01 8.83
N THR A 45 -6.27 -9.07 9.74
CA THR A 45 -7.51 -9.03 10.52
C THR A 45 -8.71 -8.70 9.63
N PRO A 46 -9.94 -9.07 10.02
CA PRO A 46 -11.15 -8.69 9.27
C PRO A 46 -11.26 -7.18 9.04
N GLN A 47 -10.86 -6.37 10.03
CA GLN A 47 -10.85 -4.91 9.95
C GLN A 47 -9.86 -4.40 8.89
N GLN A 48 -8.68 -5.01 8.81
CA GLN A 48 -7.69 -4.69 7.76
C GLN A 48 -8.21 -5.05 6.37
N VAL A 49 -8.84 -6.22 6.22
CA VAL A 49 -9.43 -6.66 4.95
C VAL A 49 -10.52 -5.69 4.50
N PHE A 50 -11.44 -5.33 5.42
CA PHE A 50 -12.52 -4.38 5.13
C PHE A 50 -11.97 -2.99 4.80
N GLY A 51 -11.06 -2.46 5.62
CA GLY A 51 -10.46 -1.14 5.41
C GLY A 51 -9.69 -1.05 4.08
N ASN A 52 -8.95 -2.10 3.73
CA ASN A 52 -8.25 -2.21 2.46
C ASN A 52 -9.24 -2.22 1.27
N TRP A 53 -10.28 -3.04 1.35
CA TRP A 53 -11.33 -3.09 0.33
C TRP A 53 -12.03 -1.73 0.18
N LEU A 54 -12.44 -1.09 1.28
CA LEU A 54 -13.11 0.21 1.23
C LEU A 54 -12.21 1.28 0.60
N ALA A 55 -10.95 1.35 1.00
CA ALA A 55 -10.00 2.31 0.46
C ALA A 55 -9.78 2.13 -1.06
N THR A 56 -9.52 0.90 -1.49
CA THR A 56 -9.32 0.60 -2.93
C THR A 56 -10.59 0.81 -3.74
N PHE A 57 -11.77 0.51 -3.18
CA PHE A 57 -13.05 0.80 -3.81
C PHE A 57 -13.25 2.32 -4.02
N LEU A 58 -12.99 3.13 -2.99
CA LEU A 58 -13.10 4.59 -3.10
C LEU A 58 -12.07 5.18 -4.08
N MET A 59 -10.85 4.64 -4.09
CA MET A 59 -9.84 5.05 -5.08
C MET A 59 -10.27 4.70 -6.51
N LYS A 60 -10.91 3.56 -6.70
CA LYS A 60 -11.48 3.19 -8.00
C LYS A 60 -12.61 4.14 -8.40
N LEU A 61 -13.49 4.49 -7.47
CA LEU A 61 -14.63 5.36 -7.71
C LEU A 61 -14.20 6.80 -8.07
N PHE A 62 -13.31 7.39 -7.28
CA PHE A 62 -12.92 8.80 -7.43
C PHE A 62 -11.78 9.03 -8.42
N PHE A 63 -10.85 8.08 -8.55
CA PHE A 63 -9.63 8.24 -9.36
C PHE A 63 -9.52 7.25 -10.51
N LYS A 64 -10.51 6.36 -10.70
CA LYS A 64 -10.46 5.25 -11.67
C LYS A 64 -9.22 4.35 -11.48
N ALA A 65 -8.70 4.30 -10.26
CA ALA A 65 -7.53 3.52 -9.92
C ALA A 65 -7.81 2.01 -10.00
N GLN A 66 -6.79 1.24 -10.37
CA GLN A 66 -6.89 -0.22 -10.45
C GLN A 66 -6.13 -0.91 -9.31
N TYR A 67 -5.98 -0.23 -8.17
CA TYR A 67 -5.38 -0.84 -6.99
C TYR A 67 -6.32 -1.84 -6.34
N SER A 68 -5.77 -2.99 -5.96
CA SER A 68 -6.47 -4.02 -5.18
C SER A 68 -5.99 -4.08 -3.72
N ASP A 69 -4.83 -3.49 -3.42
CA ASP A 69 -4.21 -3.53 -2.09
C ASP A 69 -3.46 -2.23 -1.75
N LEU A 70 -3.40 -1.93 -0.45
CA LEU A 70 -2.55 -0.90 0.15
C LEU A 70 -1.25 -1.51 0.71
N GLY A 71 -0.74 -2.56 0.08
CA GLY A 71 0.39 -3.36 0.56
C GLY A 71 1.61 -2.52 0.96
N PRO A 72 2.26 -2.85 2.10
CA PRO A 72 3.46 -2.15 2.56
C PRO A 72 4.68 -2.45 1.69
N PHE A 73 4.78 -3.68 1.16
CA PHE A 73 5.87 -4.10 0.29
C PHE A 73 5.73 -3.43 -1.08
N ARG A 74 6.57 -2.46 -1.36
CA ARG A 74 6.49 -1.65 -2.57
C ARG A 74 7.83 -1.10 -3.01
N ALA A 75 7.96 -0.80 -4.30
CA ALA A 75 9.14 -0.16 -4.87
C ALA A 75 8.75 1.04 -5.72
N ILE A 76 9.60 2.06 -5.74
CA ILE A 76 9.43 3.26 -6.56
C ILE A 76 10.81 3.75 -7.03
N LYS A 77 10.87 4.29 -8.24
CA LYS A 77 12.07 4.99 -8.72
C LYS A 77 12.41 6.15 -7.80
N TYR A 78 13.67 6.29 -7.40
CA TYR A 78 14.07 7.30 -6.40
C TYR A 78 13.68 8.74 -6.79
N HIS A 79 13.94 9.15 -8.02
CA HIS A 79 13.56 10.48 -8.48
C HIS A 79 12.04 10.72 -8.52
N LYS A 80 11.24 9.64 -8.71
CA LYS A 80 9.77 9.72 -8.61
C LYS A 80 9.31 9.84 -7.17
N LEU A 81 9.97 9.14 -6.23
CA LEU A 81 9.69 9.30 -4.81
C LEU A 81 9.91 10.75 -4.35
N LEU A 82 11.00 11.37 -4.78
CA LEU A 82 11.27 12.79 -4.49
C LEU A 82 10.17 13.71 -5.06
N LEU A 83 9.71 13.44 -6.28
CA LEU A 83 8.62 14.20 -6.92
C LEU A 83 7.31 14.12 -6.12
N LEU A 84 7.05 13.00 -5.44
CA LEU A 84 5.82 12.84 -4.66
C LEU A 84 5.77 13.75 -3.42
N GLU A 85 6.89 14.27 -2.91
CA GLU A 85 6.94 15.15 -1.73
C GLU A 85 6.09 14.62 -0.57
N MET A 86 6.37 13.39 -0.13
CA MET A 86 5.60 12.67 0.89
C MET A 86 5.49 13.46 2.19
N GLN A 87 4.29 13.62 2.74
CA GLN A 87 3.99 14.45 3.90
C GLN A 87 3.57 13.64 5.13
N ASP A 88 2.79 12.56 4.95
CA ASP A 88 2.31 11.76 6.08
C ASP A 88 3.42 10.86 6.62
N LYS A 89 3.72 11.02 7.90
CA LYS A 89 4.73 10.21 8.62
C LYS A 89 4.10 9.12 9.48
N THR A 90 2.81 8.87 9.32
CA THR A 90 2.03 7.99 10.20
C THR A 90 1.17 7.00 9.40
N TYR A 91 -0.08 6.85 9.79
CA TYR A 91 -1.02 5.85 9.25
C TYR A 91 -1.46 6.08 7.80
N GLY A 92 -1.30 7.30 7.27
CA GLY A 92 -1.72 7.65 5.91
C GLY A 92 -0.63 7.49 4.85
N TRP A 93 0.59 7.11 5.25
CA TRP A 93 1.74 7.06 4.34
C TRP A 93 1.51 6.19 3.10
N THR A 94 0.96 5.00 3.29
CA THR A 94 0.73 4.07 2.17
C THR A 94 -0.29 4.59 1.17
N ILE A 95 -1.41 5.13 1.66
CA ILE A 95 -2.47 5.67 0.79
C ILE A 95 -2.04 6.99 0.14
N GLU A 96 -1.32 7.85 0.86
CA GLU A 96 -0.78 9.09 0.29
C GLU A 96 0.08 8.82 -0.93
N MET A 97 1.00 7.85 -0.84
CA MET A 97 1.88 7.49 -1.97
C MET A 97 1.07 7.05 -3.18
N GLN A 98 0.09 6.16 -3.01
CA GLN A 98 -0.74 5.69 -4.11
C GLN A 98 -1.57 6.80 -4.75
N LEU A 99 -2.16 7.70 -3.94
CA LEU A 99 -2.92 8.85 -4.46
C LEU A 99 -2.02 9.83 -5.23
N LYS A 100 -0.82 10.10 -4.73
CA LYS A 100 0.14 10.97 -5.40
C LYS A 100 0.68 10.36 -6.70
N VAL A 101 0.92 9.05 -6.72
CA VAL A 101 1.26 8.31 -7.95
C VAL A 101 0.18 8.51 -9.02
N LEU A 102 -1.10 8.42 -8.64
CA LEU A 102 -2.22 8.67 -9.57
C LEU A 102 -2.27 10.13 -10.02
N LYS A 103 -2.11 11.08 -9.10
CA LYS A 103 -2.13 12.51 -9.40
C LYS A 103 -1.02 12.92 -10.37
N GLU A 104 0.19 12.44 -10.14
CA GLU A 104 1.35 12.68 -10.99
C GLU A 104 1.36 11.78 -12.25
N LYS A 105 0.30 11.00 -12.47
CA LYS A 105 0.13 10.11 -13.64
C LYS A 105 1.33 9.18 -13.85
N LEU A 106 1.96 8.73 -12.77
CA LEU A 106 3.05 7.77 -12.85
C LEU A 106 2.54 6.40 -13.25
N SER A 107 3.36 5.66 -14.00
CA SER A 107 3.06 4.28 -14.32
C SER A 107 3.17 3.40 -13.06
N TYR A 108 2.18 2.52 -12.84
CA TYR A 108 2.22 1.61 -11.70
C TYR A 108 1.76 0.20 -12.05
N MET A 109 2.19 -0.76 -11.24
CA MET A 109 1.82 -2.16 -11.37
C MET A 109 1.63 -2.81 -9.99
N GLU A 110 0.72 -3.76 -9.89
CA GLU A 110 0.62 -4.67 -8.75
C GLU A 110 1.23 -6.03 -9.10
N VAL A 111 1.97 -6.60 -8.15
CA VAL A 111 2.56 -7.92 -8.24
C VAL A 111 2.04 -8.75 -7.07
N PRO A 112 1.44 -9.94 -7.30
CA PRO A 112 1.03 -10.80 -6.20
C PRO A 112 2.22 -11.24 -5.35
N VAL A 113 2.13 -11.03 -4.03
CA VAL A 113 3.18 -11.43 -3.09
C VAL A 113 2.63 -12.35 -2.00
N LYS A 114 3.50 -13.16 -1.44
CA LYS A 114 3.23 -13.92 -0.22
C LYS A 114 3.17 -12.98 0.96
N TYR A 115 2.33 -13.30 1.93
CA TYR A 115 2.20 -12.53 3.16
C TYR A 115 1.90 -13.49 4.32
N ARG A 116 2.67 -13.39 5.39
CA ARG A 116 2.59 -14.30 6.54
C ARG A 116 2.16 -13.59 7.82
N ASN A 117 1.88 -14.38 8.84
CA ASN A 117 1.59 -13.82 10.15
C ASN A 117 2.82 -13.09 10.70
N ARG A 118 2.62 -11.87 11.17
CA ARG A 118 3.68 -11.05 11.78
C ARG A 118 4.18 -11.61 13.08
N ILE A 119 5.41 -11.26 13.44
CA ILE A 119 5.94 -11.48 14.78
C ILE A 119 5.63 -10.22 15.61
N GLY A 120 5.00 -10.40 16.76
CA GLY A 120 4.62 -9.31 17.65
C GLY A 120 3.22 -8.75 17.44
N ILE A 121 2.90 -7.67 18.14
CA ILE A 121 1.58 -7.03 18.15
C ILE A 121 1.63 -5.75 17.32
N SER A 122 0.68 -5.60 16.39
CA SER A 122 0.55 -4.37 15.61
C SER A 122 0.12 -3.20 16.50
N LYS A 123 0.89 -2.12 16.48
CA LYS A 123 0.50 -0.86 17.13
C LYS A 123 -0.68 -0.16 16.44
N VAL A 124 -0.96 -0.50 15.20
CA VAL A 124 -2.03 0.07 14.38
C VAL A 124 -3.26 -0.82 14.43
N SER A 125 -3.21 -1.97 13.79
CA SER A 125 -4.35 -2.89 13.65
C SER A 125 -4.58 -3.78 14.87
N GLY A 126 -3.63 -3.86 15.80
CA GLY A 126 -3.77 -4.57 17.07
C GLY A 126 -4.54 -3.81 18.14
N THR A 127 -4.94 -2.55 17.89
CA THR A 127 -5.70 -1.72 18.82
C THR A 127 -6.90 -1.08 18.14
N ILE A 128 -8.03 -0.96 18.85
CA ILE A 128 -9.24 -0.28 18.35
C ILE A 128 -8.91 1.17 17.98
N LYS A 129 -8.17 1.86 18.83
CA LYS A 129 -7.75 3.25 18.61
C LYS A 129 -6.91 3.39 17.34
N GLY A 130 -5.90 2.53 17.14
CA GLY A 130 -5.06 2.54 15.94
C GLY A 130 -5.84 2.28 14.66
N THR A 131 -6.80 1.33 14.70
CA THR A 131 -7.67 1.02 13.56
C THR A 131 -8.54 2.22 13.17
N ILE A 132 -9.15 2.91 14.14
CA ILE A 132 -9.98 4.10 13.89
C ILE A 132 -9.14 5.23 13.32
N PHE A 133 -7.98 5.54 13.90
CA PHE A 133 -7.11 6.60 13.40
C PHE A 133 -6.57 6.30 11.99
N ALA A 134 -6.20 5.07 11.71
CA ALA A 134 -5.79 4.66 10.37
C ALA A 134 -6.94 4.84 9.37
N GLY A 135 -8.16 4.42 9.72
CA GLY A 135 -9.35 4.62 8.90
C GLY A 135 -9.64 6.10 8.59
N ILE A 136 -9.63 6.96 9.62
CA ILE A 136 -9.83 8.41 9.46
C ILE A 136 -8.76 9.01 8.54
N LYS A 137 -7.50 8.64 8.74
CA LYS A 137 -6.39 9.13 7.90
C LYS A 137 -6.54 8.69 6.44
N ILE A 138 -6.83 7.41 6.20
CA ILE A 138 -7.01 6.86 4.86
C ILE A 138 -8.15 7.58 4.13
N LEU A 139 -9.32 7.69 4.77
CA LEU A 139 -10.48 8.37 4.19
C LEU A 139 -10.19 9.87 4.00
N GLY A 140 -9.55 10.52 4.97
CA GLY A 140 -9.17 11.93 4.88
C GLY A 140 -8.26 12.22 3.69
N TRP A 141 -7.28 11.35 3.42
CA TRP A 141 -6.42 11.49 2.22
C TRP A 141 -7.20 11.29 0.92
N ILE A 142 -8.07 10.27 0.84
CA ILE A 142 -8.88 10.04 -0.35
C ILE A 142 -9.75 11.26 -0.65
N PHE A 143 -10.50 11.77 0.35
CA PHE A 143 -11.34 12.94 0.15
C PHE A 143 -10.56 14.22 -0.16
N LYS A 144 -9.43 14.45 0.52
CA LYS A 144 -8.56 15.60 0.24
C LYS A 144 -8.14 15.67 -1.23
N TYR A 145 -7.87 14.52 -1.86
CA TYR A 145 -7.43 14.45 -3.25
C TYR A 145 -8.58 14.33 -4.25
N SER A 146 -9.80 13.88 -3.84
CA SER A 146 -10.95 13.79 -4.73
C SER A 146 -11.57 15.15 -5.07
N PHE A 147 -11.35 16.17 -4.24
CA PHE A 147 -11.89 17.52 -4.44
C PHE A 147 -10.82 18.56 -4.85
N LYS A 148 -9.63 18.14 -5.23
CA LYS A 148 -8.56 18.96 -5.80
C LYS A 148 -8.35 18.60 -7.28
#